data_e718594ede8db5bed0ce8ad24bd329c7
#
_entry.id   e718594ede8db5bed0ce8ad24bd329c7
#
_cell.length_a   1.000
_cell.length_b   1.000
_cell.length_c   1.000
_cell.angle_alpha   90.00
_cell.angle_beta   90.00
_cell.angle_gamma   90.00
#
_symmetry.space_group_name_H-M   'P 1'
#
loop_
_entity.id
_entity.type
_entity.pdbx_description
1 polymer ?
#
loop_
_entity_poly.entity_id
_entity_poly.type
_entity_poly.pdbx_seq_one_letter_code
_entity_poly.pdbx_strand_id
1 'polypeptide(L)'
;MVLDIAVHNADSLAFILGEYPTHVCAMTSNTGMASGLEDNAMSIWRFASGITAFTHQGFNTPFAETHLQIHGDAGSLHATGVLSQAPGGVVALSNADGRTELPLDSDNLYQRVVKNMHTAIAGQPHVNADGWAGVRSLAVAHAVLRSAESGQTVEVTYG
;
A
#
# COMPACT_ATOMS: atom_id res chain seq x y z
N MET A 1 -8.97 -10.69 3.42
CA MET A 1 -7.77 -10.24 2.67
C MET A 1 -7.86 -8.76 2.31
N VAL A 2 -8.83 -8.31 1.54
CA VAL A 2 -8.93 -6.92 1.09
C VAL A 2 -9.02 -5.94 2.28
N LEU A 3 -9.91 -6.21 3.23
CA LEU A 3 -10.06 -5.37 4.43
C LEU A 3 -8.89 -5.47 5.43
N ASP A 4 -7.96 -6.40 5.21
CA ASP A 4 -6.76 -6.56 6.05
C ASP A 4 -5.52 -5.94 5.39
N ILE A 5 -5.25 -6.23 4.11
CA ILE A 5 -4.01 -5.83 3.45
C ILE A 5 -4.19 -4.65 2.48
N ALA A 6 -5.30 -4.58 1.70
CA ALA A 6 -5.45 -3.48 0.75
C ALA A 6 -5.58 -2.10 1.43
N VAL A 7 -6.06 -2.05 2.67
CA VAL A 7 -6.06 -0.83 3.49
C VAL A 7 -4.64 -0.31 3.76
N HIS A 8 -3.68 -1.22 4.01
CA HIS A 8 -2.27 -0.85 4.20
C HIS A 8 -1.63 -0.36 2.91
N ASN A 9 -1.97 -0.98 1.78
CA ASN A 9 -1.49 -0.51 0.48
C ASN A 9 -2.04 0.89 0.15
N ALA A 10 -3.32 1.14 0.46
CA ALA A 10 -3.93 2.45 0.25
C ALA A 10 -3.25 3.55 1.09
N ASP A 11 -2.99 3.26 2.35
CA ASP A 11 -2.29 4.17 3.26
C ASP A 11 -0.85 4.41 2.82
N SER A 12 -0.11 3.34 2.49
CA SER A 12 1.28 3.43 2.03
C SER A 12 1.41 4.23 0.72
N LEU A 13 0.54 3.98 -0.26
CA LEU A 13 0.55 4.73 -1.51
C LEU A 13 0.14 6.19 -1.30
N ALA A 14 -0.85 6.44 -0.44
CA ALA A 14 -1.23 7.82 -0.11
C ALA A 14 -0.09 8.57 0.60
N PHE A 15 0.65 7.91 1.48
CA PHE A 15 1.83 8.47 2.13
C PHE A 15 2.93 8.83 1.11
N ILE A 16 3.20 7.95 0.14
CA ILE A 16 4.25 8.13 -0.86
C ILE A 16 3.86 9.19 -1.92
N LEU A 17 2.60 9.15 -2.40
CA LEU A 17 2.13 9.97 -3.51
C LEU A 17 1.49 11.29 -3.07
N GLY A 18 1.09 11.41 -1.80
CA GLY A 18 0.35 12.57 -1.29
C GLY A 18 -1.11 12.64 -1.74
N GLU A 19 -1.65 11.59 -2.35
CA GLU A 19 -3.03 11.52 -2.85
C GLU A 19 -3.60 10.11 -2.73
N TYR A 20 -4.93 10.00 -2.72
CA TYR A 20 -5.66 8.72 -2.74
C TYR A 20 -6.18 8.41 -4.15
N PRO A 21 -6.38 7.11 -4.51
CA PRO A 21 -6.87 6.75 -5.83
C PRO A 21 -8.32 7.21 -6.06
N THR A 22 -8.63 7.62 -7.29
CA THR A 22 -9.98 8.04 -7.68
C THR A 22 -10.82 6.88 -8.21
N HIS A 23 -10.18 5.86 -8.82
CA HIS A 23 -10.86 4.72 -9.43
C HIS A 23 -10.08 3.42 -9.17
N VAL A 24 -10.80 2.33 -9.08
CA VAL A 24 -10.27 0.97 -8.87
C VAL A 24 -10.89 -0.01 -9.86
N CYS A 25 -10.05 -0.89 -10.44
CA CYS A 25 -10.47 -2.09 -11.14
C CYS A 25 -9.83 -3.29 -10.44
N ALA A 26 -10.62 -4.30 -10.05
CA ALA A 26 -10.13 -5.39 -9.22
C ALA A 26 -10.73 -6.74 -9.58
N MET A 27 -9.96 -7.80 -9.26
CA MET A 27 -10.39 -9.18 -9.24
C MET A 27 -9.98 -9.81 -7.91
N THR A 28 -10.85 -10.65 -7.35
CA THR A 28 -10.56 -11.41 -6.14
C THR A 28 -10.82 -12.89 -6.38
N SER A 29 -10.18 -13.74 -5.60
CA SER A 29 -10.45 -15.16 -5.57
C SER A 29 -10.47 -15.70 -4.15
N ASN A 30 -11.13 -16.84 -3.98
CA ASN A 30 -11.12 -17.63 -2.76
C ASN A 30 -10.63 -19.04 -3.12
N THR A 31 -9.45 -19.40 -2.63
CA THR A 31 -8.83 -20.72 -2.86
C THR A 31 -9.09 -21.69 -1.70
N GLY A 32 -9.87 -21.26 -0.70
CA GLY A 32 -10.30 -22.07 0.43
C GLY A 32 -9.51 -21.86 1.72
N MET A 33 -8.57 -20.91 1.75
CA MET A 33 -7.85 -20.57 3.00
C MET A 33 -8.74 -19.83 4.00
N ALA A 34 -9.67 -19.01 3.50
CA ALA A 34 -10.63 -18.29 4.31
C ALA A 34 -12.06 -18.74 3.97
N SER A 35 -12.83 -19.13 4.97
CA SER A 35 -14.20 -19.61 4.76
C SER A 35 -15.10 -18.47 4.26
N GLY A 36 -15.47 -18.53 2.98
CA GLY A 36 -16.39 -17.57 2.36
C GLY A 36 -15.83 -16.17 2.09
N LEU A 37 -14.52 -15.92 2.37
CA LEU A 37 -13.86 -14.66 2.13
C LEU A 37 -12.77 -14.81 1.06
N GLU A 38 -12.42 -13.73 0.41
CA GLU A 38 -11.31 -13.66 -0.53
C GLU A 38 -9.97 -13.85 0.20
N ASP A 39 -9.09 -14.66 -0.38
CA ASP A 39 -7.71 -14.91 0.09
C ASP A 39 -6.64 -14.44 -0.91
N ASN A 40 -7.09 -13.91 -2.05
CA ASN A 40 -6.26 -13.30 -3.08
C ASN A 40 -7.00 -12.13 -3.72
N ALA A 41 -6.28 -11.03 -3.99
CA ALA A 41 -6.81 -9.86 -4.67
C ALA A 41 -5.75 -9.22 -5.57
N MET A 42 -6.14 -8.87 -6.79
CA MET A 42 -5.34 -8.06 -7.71
C MET A 42 -6.16 -6.84 -8.10
N SER A 43 -5.53 -5.66 -8.11
CA SER A 43 -6.24 -4.45 -8.50
C SER A 43 -5.34 -3.40 -9.16
N ILE A 44 -5.96 -2.58 -10.00
CA ILE A 44 -5.35 -1.41 -10.64
C ILE A 44 -6.07 -0.18 -10.11
N TRP A 45 -5.31 0.78 -9.62
CA TRP A 45 -5.79 2.02 -9.04
C TRP A 45 -5.33 3.20 -9.88
N ARG A 46 -6.24 4.13 -10.14
CA ARG A 46 -5.95 5.37 -10.86
C ARG A 46 -6.02 6.55 -9.90
N PHE A 47 -5.05 7.43 -9.99
CA PHE A 47 -4.95 8.65 -9.20
C PHE A 47 -5.32 9.89 -10.03
N ALA A 48 -5.66 11.00 -9.37
CA ALA A 48 -6.04 12.26 -10.04
C ALA A 48 -4.87 12.84 -10.84
N SER A 49 -3.64 12.67 -10.37
CA SER A 49 -2.41 13.06 -11.07
C SER A 49 -2.16 12.31 -12.39
N GLY A 50 -2.91 11.23 -12.67
CA GLY A 50 -2.68 10.32 -13.80
C GLY A 50 -1.78 9.13 -13.46
N ILE A 51 -1.20 9.08 -12.26
CA ILE A 51 -0.46 7.90 -11.77
C ILE A 51 -1.41 6.70 -11.73
N THR A 52 -0.87 5.54 -12.05
CA THR A 52 -1.55 4.24 -11.88
C THR A 52 -0.71 3.32 -11.00
N ALA A 53 -1.36 2.60 -10.09
CA ALA A 53 -0.73 1.57 -9.29
C ALA A 53 -1.36 0.21 -9.60
N PHE A 54 -0.53 -0.82 -9.62
CA PHE A 54 -0.96 -2.22 -9.60
C PHE A 54 -0.69 -2.79 -8.23
N THR A 55 -1.66 -3.47 -7.64
CA THR A 55 -1.51 -4.11 -6.34
C THR A 55 -1.88 -5.58 -6.42
N HIS A 56 -1.13 -6.43 -5.71
CA HIS A 56 -1.43 -7.84 -5.53
C HIS A 56 -1.24 -8.20 -4.06
N GLN A 57 -2.23 -8.85 -3.49
CA GLN A 57 -2.20 -9.41 -2.13
C GLN A 57 -2.65 -10.87 -2.18
N GLY A 58 -1.93 -11.77 -1.52
CA GLY A 58 -2.26 -13.18 -1.49
C GLY A 58 -1.85 -13.83 -0.17
N PHE A 59 -2.80 -14.42 0.57
CA PHE A 59 -2.50 -15.30 1.70
C PHE A 59 -2.14 -16.72 1.23
N ASN A 60 -2.55 -17.07 0.02
CA ASN A 60 -2.33 -18.37 -0.60
C ASN A 60 -0.99 -18.50 -1.35
N THR A 61 -0.10 -17.52 -1.21
CA THR A 61 1.22 -17.46 -1.87
C THR A 61 2.36 -17.35 -0.84
N PRO A 62 2.59 -18.37 0.03
CA PRO A 62 3.47 -18.26 1.19
C PRO A 62 4.96 -18.09 0.84
N PHE A 63 5.34 -18.32 -0.40
CA PHE A 63 6.72 -18.17 -0.89
C PHE A 63 6.93 -16.91 -1.74
N ALA A 64 5.89 -16.09 -1.90
CA ALA A 64 6.02 -14.80 -2.59
C ALA A 64 6.71 -13.79 -1.67
N GLU A 65 7.71 -13.10 -2.20
CA GLU A 65 8.33 -11.98 -1.49
C GLU A 65 7.47 -10.73 -1.61
N THR A 66 7.55 -9.85 -0.61
CA THR A 66 6.91 -8.55 -0.67
C THR A 66 7.76 -7.56 -1.44
N HIS A 67 7.14 -6.88 -2.41
CA HIS A 67 7.80 -5.90 -3.25
C HIS A 67 7.01 -4.59 -3.30
N LEU A 68 7.75 -3.48 -3.39
CA LEU A 68 7.22 -2.18 -3.78
C LEU A 68 8.13 -1.63 -4.87
N GLN A 69 7.55 -1.27 -6.01
CA GLN A 69 8.30 -0.67 -7.12
C GLN A 69 7.63 0.65 -7.52
N ILE A 70 8.44 1.66 -7.78
CA ILE A 70 7.99 2.96 -8.26
C ILE A 70 8.79 3.28 -9.51
N HIS A 71 8.08 3.54 -10.61
CA HIS A 71 8.69 3.84 -11.89
C HIS A 71 8.35 5.26 -12.32
N GLY A 72 9.35 6.05 -12.64
CA GLY A 72 9.25 7.40 -13.17
C GLY A 72 10.18 7.63 -14.34
N ASP A 73 10.11 8.79 -14.94
CA ASP A 73 10.91 9.21 -16.10
C ASP A 73 12.40 9.42 -15.74
N ALA A 74 12.70 9.78 -14.49
CA ALA A 74 14.07 9.99 -14.03
C ALA A 74 14.72 8.72 -13.43
N GLY A 75 13.95 7.67 -13.17
CA GLY A 75 14.45 6.42 -12.58
C GLY A 75 13.37 5.55 -11.96
N SER A 76 13.80 4.45 -11.36
CA SER A 76 12.94 3.49 -10.69
C SER A 76 13.48 3.12 -9.32
N LEU A 77 12.58 3.04 -8.33
CA LEU A 77 12.86 2.49 -7.02
C LEU A 77 12.36 1.06 -6.94
N HIS A 78 13.19 0.18 -6.40
CA HIS A 78 12.88 -1.23 -6.16
C HIS A 78 13.11 -1.54 -4.69
N ALA A 79 12.05 -1.87 -3.98
CA ALA A 79 12.08 -2.22 -2.57
C ALA A 79 11.60 -3.66 -2.38
N THR A 80 12.41 -4.46 -1.70
CA THR A 80 12.15 -5.87 -1.41
C THR A 80 12.25 -6.10 0.09
N GLY A 81 11.28 -6.80 0.68
CA GLY A 81 11.26 -7.15 2.10
C GLY A 81 11.05 -5.97 3.05
N VAL A 82 10.65 -4.81 2.55
CA VAL A 82 10.44 -3.57 3.35
C VAL A 82 9.04 -3.48 3.98
N LEU A 83 8.08 -4.27 3.49
CA LEU A 83 6.69 -4.27 3.97
C LEU A 83 6.50 -5.39 5.01
N SER A 84 7.35 -5.44 6.02
CA SER A 84 7.29 -6.43 7.10
C SER A 84 7.24 -5.74 8.46
N GLN A 85 6.89 -6.50 9.50
CA GLN A 85 6.87 -5.99 10.88
C GLN A 85 8.29 -5.81 11.46
N ALA A 86 9.26 -6.51 10.93
CA ALA A 86 10.66 -6.36 11.30
C ALA A 86 11.33 -5.29 10.42
N PRO A 87 12.17 -4.40 10.98
CA PRO A 87 12.96 -3.49 10.17
C PRO A 87 13.94 -4.28 9.29
N GLY A 88 14.07 -3.86 8.03
CA GLY A 88 14.96 -4.53 7.08
C GLY A 88 14.49 -4.39 5.65
N GLY A 89 15.06 -5.25 4.79
CA GLY A 89 14.83 -5.23 3.35
C GLY A 89 15.93 -4.48 2.60
N VAL A 90 15.72 -4.31 1.32
CA VAL A 90 16.65 -3.61 0.41
C VAL A 90 15.84 -2.60 -0.43
N VAL A 91 16.35 -1.39 -0.56
CA VAL A 91 15.83 -0.41 -1.50
C VAL A 91 16.95 -0.02 -2.45
N ALA A 92 16.69 -0.10 -3.75
CA ALA A 92 17.64 0.31 -4.78
C ALA A 92 17.03 1.30 -5.75
N LEU A 93 17.78 2.36 -6.07
CA LEU A 93 17.49 3.28 -7.15
C LEU A 93 18.20 2.83 -8.42
N SER A 94 17.49 2.78 -9.53
CA SER A 94 18.03 2.59 -10.88
C SER A 94 17.71 3.82 -11.72
N ASN A 95 18.74 4.45 -12.29
CA ASN A 95 18.62 5.63 -13.15
C ASN A 95 19.69 5.59 -14.25
N ALA A 96 19.93 6.70 -14.95
CA ALA A 96 20.93 6.81 -16.01
C ALA A 96 22.36 6.54 -15.52
N ASP A 97 22.67 6.78 -14.25
CA ASP A 97 24.00 6.57 -13.66
C ASP A 97 24.22 5.12 -13.21
N GLY A 98 23.19 4.26 -13.27
CA GLY A 98 23.24 2.86 -12.88
C GLY A 98 22.29 2.50 -11.73
N ARG A 99 22.64 1.43 -11.01
CA ARG A 99 21.87 0.92 -9.85
C ARG A 99 22.65 1.14 -8.56
N THR A 100 22.00 1.77 -7.58
CA THR A 100 22.59 2.06 -6.26
C THR A 100 21.64 1.62 -5.17
N GLU A 101 22.12 0.88 -4.18
CA GLU A 101 21.37 0.59 -2.97
C GLU A 101 21.32 1.83 -2.07
N LEU A 102 20.13 2.11 -1.54
CA LEU A 102 19.91 3.22 -0.62
C LEU A 102 20.01 2.74 0.83
N PRO A 103 20.64 3.52 1.72
CA PRO A 103 20.70 3.18 3.13
C PRO A 103 19.30 3.21 3.74
N LEU A 104 18.97 2.19 4.54
CA LEU A 104 17.73 2.10 5.29
C LEU A 104 17.99 2.37 6.76
N ASP A 105 17.04 3.03 7.40
CA ASP A 105 17.02 3.15 8.84
C ASP A 105 16.53 1.82 9.46
N SER A 106 17.30 1.29 10.39
CA SER A 106 17.02 0.02 11.08
C SER A 106 16.29 0.20 12.42
N ASP A 107 15.74 1.37 12.68
CA ASP A 107 14.97 1.64 13.90
C ASP A 107 13.79 0.67 14.04
N ASN A 108 13.48 0.32 15.28
CA ASN A 108 12.29 -0.48 15.57
C ASN A 108 11.02 0.30 15.19
N LEU A 109 10.23 -0.27 14.27
CA LEU A 109 9.06 0.38 13.68
C LEU A 109 8.00 0.72 14.73
N TYR A 110 7.77 -0.16 15.70
CA TYR A 110 6.80 0.08 16.79
C TYR A 110 7.24 1.21 17.72
N GLN A 111 8.55 1.29 18.02
CA GLN A 111 9.08 2.43 18.79
C GLN A 111 8.91 3.75 18.03
N ARG A 112 9.06 3.74 16.71
CA ARG A 112 8.76 4.91 15.86
C ARG A 112 7.31 5.36 15.97
N VAL A 113 6.37 4.42 15.88
CA VAL A 113 4.94 4.73 16.04
C VAL A 113 4.66 5.37 17.40
N VAL A 114 5.22 4.81 18.48
CA VAL A 114 5.05 5.37 19.83
C VAL A 114 5.67 6.77 19.95
N LYS A 115 6.88 6.99 19.43
CA LYS A 115 7.52 8.32 19.40
C LYS A 115 6.66 9.33 18.64
N ASN A 116 6.16 8.96 17.45
CA ASN A 116 5.29 9.81 16.65
C ASN A 116 3.97 10.12 17.35
N MET A 117 3.42 9.16 18.12
CA MET A 117 2.22 9.39 18.92
C MET A 117 2.48 10.43 20.04
N HIS A 118 3.63 10.36 20.72
CA HIS A 118 4.02 11.39 21.70
C HIS A 118 4.18 12.76 21.04
N THR A 119 4.76 12.81 19.84
CA THR A 119 4.90 14.04 19.04
C THR A 119 3.53 14.63 18.70
N ALA A 120 2.58 13.79 18.27
CA ALA A 120 1.20 14.18 17.97
C ALA A 120 0.47 14.73 19.21
N ILE A 121 0.59 14.07 20.36
CA ILE A 121 0.01 14.53 21.65
C ILE A 121 0.57 15.89 22.05
N ALA A 122 1.83 16.15 21.78
CA ALA A 122 2.47 17.44 22.02
C ALA A 122 2.09 18.52 20.99
N GLY A 123 1.21 18.24 20.04
CA GLY A 123 0.79 19.18 18.99
C GLY A 123 1.87 19.48 17.95
N GLN A 124 2.88 18.62 17.85
CA GLN A 124 3.97 18.77 16.90
C GLN A 124 3.70 18.00 15.59
N PRO A 125 4.31 18.38 14.45
CA PRO A 125 4.20 17.64 13.21
C PRO A 125 4.60 16.16 13.37
N HIS A 126 3.82 15.25 12.81
CA HIS A 126 4.04 13.81 12.89
C HIS A 126 3.61 13.14 11.58
N VAL A 127 4.03 11.88 11.38
CA VAL A 127 3.75 11.09 10.17
C VAL A 127 2.79 9.92 10.41
N ASN A 128 2.20 9.80 11.60
CA ASN A 128 1.19 8.77 11.85
C ASN A 128 -0.08 9.06 11.07
N ALA A 129 -0.69 8.02 10.53
CA ALA A 129 -2.03 8.07 9.99
C ALA A 129 -3.03 8.53 11.07
N ASP A 130 -3.92 9.44 10.70
CA ASP A 130 -5.03 9.88 11.55
C ASP A 130 -6.31 9.05 11.27
N GLY A 131 -7.40 9.36 11.97
CA GLY A 131 -8.67 8.67 11.76
C GLY A 131 -9.22 8.85 10.34
N TRP A 132 -8.96 9.98 9.70
CA TRP A 132 -9.39 10.23 8.32
C TRP A 132 -8.57 9.42 7.31
N ALA A 133 -7.27 9.21 7.54
CA ALA A 133 -6.46 8.30 6.74
C ALA A 133 -7.04 6.88 6.79
N GLY A 134 -7.46 6.41 7.97
CA GLY A 134 -8.14 5.13 8.13
C GLY A 134 -9.47 5.05 7.35
N VAL A 135 -10.31 6.09 7.43
CA VAL A 135 -11.57 6.14 6.68
C VAL A 135 -11.32 6.10 5.17
N ARG A 136 -10.34 6.85 4.67
CA ARG A 136 -10.00 6.88 3.24
C ARG A 136 -9.42 5.54 2.76
N SER A 137 -8.53 4.94 3.52
CA SER A 137 -7.96 3.62 3.19
C SER A 137 -9.05 2.54 3.15
N LEU A 138 -10.01 2.59 4.07
CA LEU A 138 -11.17 1.70 4.07
C LEU A 138 -12.08 1.94 2.85
N ALA A 139 -12.28 3.18 2.43
CA ALA A 139 -13.05 3.52 1.23
C ALA A 139 -12.43 2.89 -0.03
N VAL A 140 -11.09 2.88 -0.15
CA VAL A 140 -10.38 2.20 -1.24
C VAL A 140 -10.62 0.69 -1.17
N ALA A 141 -10.49 0.07 0.01
CA ALA A 141 -10.73 -1.38 0.17
C ALA A 141 -12.17 -1.76 -0.21
N HIS A 142 -13.17 -0.96 0.17
CA HIS A 142 -14.55 -1.17 -0.28
C HIS A 142 -14.71 -1.00 -1.79
N ALA A 143 -14.00 -0.07 -2.43
CA ALA A 143 -14.00 0.06 -3.89
C ALA A 143 -13.39 -1.18 -4.56
N VAL A 144 -12.32 -1.76 -4.01
CA VAL A 144 -11.75 -3.04 -4.47
C VAL A 144 -12.80 -4.15 -4.44
N LEU A 145 -13.52 -4.32 -3.34
CA LEU A 145 -14.58 -5.34 -3.21
C LEU A 145 -15.72 -5.09 -4.21
N ARG A 146 -16.24 -3.87 -4.30
CA ARG A 146 -17.30 -3.52 -5.28
C ARG A 146 -16.87 -3.75 -6.72
N SER A 147 -15.62 -3.43 -7.05
CA SER A 147 -15.08 -3.65 -8.39
C SER A 147 -14.99 -5.15 -8.71
N ALA A 148 -14.48 -5.95 -7.77
CA ALA A 148 -14.37 -7.40 -7.94
C ALA A 148 -15.75 -8.06 -8.08
N GLU A 149 -16.76 -7.61 -7.32
CA GLU A 149 -18.12 -8.11 -7.40
C GLU A 149 -18.81 -7.76 -8.72
N SER A 150 -18.68 -6.50 -9.17
CA SER A 150 -19.32 -6.00 -10.38
C SER A 150 -18.59 -6.34 -11.67
N GLY A 151 -17.30 -6.67 -11.61
CA GLY A 151 -16.42 -6.80 -12.77
C GLY A 151 -16.16 -5.48 -13.50
N GLN A 152 -16.44 -4.34 -12.87
CA GLN A 152 -16.31 -3.02 -13.48
C GLN A 152 -15.28 -2.17 -12.75
N THR A 153 -14.73 -1.17 -13.45
CA THR A 153 -14.01 -0.08 -12.79
C THR A 153 -15.01 0.76 -11.99
N VAL A 154 -14.71 1.02 -10.73
CA VAL A 154 -15.57 1.80 -9.83
C VAL A 154 -14.85 3.03 -9.31
N GLU A 155 -15.60 4.10 -9.09
CA GLU A 155 -15.12 5.30 -8.42
C GLU A 155 -14.98 5.06 -6.92
N VAL A 156 -13.92 5.63 -6.31
CA VAL A 156 -13.72 5.61 -4.87
C VAL A 156 -14.44 6.81 -4.25
N THR A 157 -15.35 6.55 -3.33
CA THR A 157 -16.12 7.59 -2.63
C THR A 157 -15.57 7.76 -1.21
N TYR A 158 -15.11 8.95 -0.87
CA TYR A 158 -14.41 9.25 0.39
C TYR A 158 -15.29 9.88 1.47
N GLY A 159 -16.60 9.90 1.31
CA GLY A 159 -17.54 10.49 2.27
C GLY A 159 -17.73 11.98 2.09
#